data_a4ef91e92e829f55692c9a3d032f1ce7
#
_entry.id   a4ef91e92e829f55692c9a3d032f1ce7
#
_cell.length_a   1.000
_cell.length_b   1.000
_cell.length_c   1.000
_cell.angle_alpha   90.00
_cell.angle_beta   90.00
_cell.angle_gamma   90.00
#
_symmetry.space_group_name_H-M   'P 1'
#
loop_
_entity.id
_entity.type
_entity.pdbx_description
1 polymer ?
#
loop_
_entity_poly.entity_id
_entity_poly.type
_entity_poly.pdbx_seq_one_letter_code
_entity_poly.pdbx_strand_id
1 'polypeptide(L)'
;QIVGTDARKCVEVPAEPSTQVRSGEFIAGGYLHQLVFGRPLKLWWRPINSTEGMTLLVRGRLLEPPYDSIRYESSDIIAPLDSRTRQPIAAEGTFPPGMQVPVAGPWLMVTTSGNNWGCFVVRVRPEDSGGVPR
;
A
#
# COMPACT_ATOMS: atom_id res chain seq x y z
N GLN A 1 -1.66 -10.67 -11.93
CA GLN A 1 -2.32 -9.91 -13.01
C GLN A 1 -3.58 -9.24 -12.49
N ILE A 2 -3.61 -7.91 -12.59
CA ILE A 2 -4.72 -7.16 -12.01
C ILE A 2 -6.04 -7.43 -12.73
N VAL A 3 -5.99 -7.65 -14.03
CA VAL A 3 -7.21 -7.85 -14.83
C VAL A 3 -7.99 -9.08 -14.37
N GLY A 4 -7.28 -10.12 -13.97
CA GLY A 4 -7.94 -11.34 -13.54
C GLY A 4 -8.20 -11.41 -12.04
N THR A 5 -7.89 -10.35 -11.31
CA THR A 5 -8.03 -10.37 -9.86
C THR A 5 -9.45 -10.00 -9.45
N ASP A 6 -10.06 -10.84 -8.62
CA ASP A 6 -11.40 -10.61 -8.11
C ASP A 6 -11.29 -9.83 -6.80
N ALA A 7 -11.78 -8.58 -6.81
CA ALA A 7 -11.70 -7.71 -5.65
C ALA A 7 -12.37 -8.31 -4.41
N ARG A 8 -13.38 -9.17 -4.60
CA ARG A 8 -14.07 -9.78 -3.47
C ARG A 8 -13.20 -10.76 -2.71
N LYS A 9 -12.08 -11.19 -3.31
CA LYS A 9 -11.14 -12.11 -2.69
C LYS A 9 -9.94 -11.40 -2.10
N CYS A 10 -9.93 -10.08 -2.17
CA CYS A 10 -8.83 -9.29 -1.64
C CYS A 10 -9.18 -8.75 -0.26
N VAL A 11 -8.16 -8.42 0.51
CA VAL A 11 -8.35 -7.93 1.87
C VAL A 11 -8.69 -6.46 1.85
N GLU A 12 -9.78 -6.08 2.50
CA GLU A 12 -10.15 -4.68 2.62
C GLU A 12 -9.31 -4.03 3.71
N VAL A 13 -8.74 -2.86 3.40
CA VAL A 13 -7.93 -2.10 4.35
C VAL A 13 -8.89 -1.25 5.17
N PRO A 14 -8.99 -1.49 6.49
CA PRO A 14 -9.91 -0.70 7.32
C PRO A 14 -9.37 0.70 7.55
N ALA A 15 -10.28 1.66 7.70
CA ALA A 15 -9.90 3.05 7.95
C ALA A 15 -9.69 3.29 9.44
N GLU A 16 -8.73 2.57 10.02
CA GLU A 16 -8.45 2.66 11.45
C GLU A 16 -6.97 2.95 11.66
N PRO A 17 -6.63 3.79 12.66
CA PRO A 17 -5.24 4.03 12.98
C PRO A 17 -4.60 2.78 13.56
N SER A 18 -3.34 2.59 13.30
CA SER A 18 -2.54 1.52 13.90
C SER A 18 -2.94 0.10 13.49
N THR A 19 -3.81 -0.07 12.50
CA THR A 19 -4.18 -1.39 12.03
C THR A 19 -3.23 -1.82 10.93
N GLN A 20 -2.85 -3.08 10.97
CA GLN A 20 -2.11 -3.72 9.88
C GLN A 20 -2.95 -4.85 9.33
N VAL A 21 -2.96 -5.01 8.03
CA VAL A 21 -3.71 -6.08 7.38
C VAL A 21 -2.78 -6.87 6.48
N ARG A 22 -3.08 -8.15 6.35
CA ARG A 22 -2.25 -9.04 5.54
C ARG A 22 -3.06 -9.65 4.41
N SER A 23 -2.47 -9.68 3.24
CA SER A 23 -2.99 -10.42 2.09
C SER A 23 -1.82 -11.17 1.47
N GLY A 24 -1.94 -12.50 1.38
CA GLY A 24 -0.87 -13.31 0.83
C GLY A 24 0.43 -13.10 1.56
N GLU A 25 1.46 -12.66 0.82
CA GLU A 25 2.79 -12.42 1.37
C GLU A 25 3.06 -10.93 1.60
N PHE A 26 2.03 -10.11 1.78
CA PHE A 26 2.20 -8.69 2.06
C PHE A 26 1.41 -8.26 3.27
N ILE A 27 2.00 -7.31 4.00
CA ILE A 27 1.32 -6.61 5.09
C ILE A 27 1.25 -5.15 4.70
N ALA A 28 0.06 -4.58 4.79
CA ALA A 28 -0.16 -3.15 4.55
C ALA A 28 -0.50 -2.48 5.88
N GLY A 29 0.06 -1.30 6.10
CA GLY A 29 -0.18 -0.57 7.33
C GLY A 29 0.13 0.90 7.15
N GLY A 30 0.10 1.65 8.25
CA GLY A 30 0.36 3.08 8.24
C GLY A 30 -0.79 3.85 8.86
N TYR A 31 -0.99 5.07 8.36
CA TYR A 31 -2.08 5.91 8.85
C TYR A 31 -3.32 5.68 7.99
N LEU A 32 -3.93 4.52 8.15
CA LEU A 32 -4.99 4.05 7.27
C LEU A 32 -6.23 4.95 7.31
N HIS A 33 -6.42 5.68 8.42
CA HIS A 33 -7.52 6.63 8.53
C HIS A 33 -7.25 7.94 7.79
N GLN A 34 -6.06 8.10 7.21
CA GLN A 34 -5.66 9.31 6.50
C GLN A 34 -5.42 9.06 5.01
N LEU A 35 -6.04 8.04 4.45
CA LEU A 35 -5.90 7.78 3.02
C LEU A 35 -6.80 8.73 2.25
N VAL A 36 -6.21 9.82 1.79
CA VAL A 36 -6.93 10.95 1.20
C VAL A 36 -6.36 11.25 -0.17
N PHE A 37 -7.26 11.46 -1.14
CA PHE A 37 -6.88 11.86 -2.48
C PHE A 37 -6.20 13.23 -2.46
N GLY A 38 -5.25 13.41 -3.36
CA GLY A 38 -4.59 14.70 -3.53
C GLY A 38 -3.24 14.81 -2.83
N ARG A 39 -2.85 13.79 -2.08
CA ARG A 39 -1.55 13.76 -1.43
C ARG A 39 -1.06 12.32 -1.35
N PRO A 40 0.23 12.11 -1.07
CA PRO A 40 0.73 10.73 -0.94
C PRO A 40 -0.04 9.98 0.13
N LEU A 41 -0.43 8.75 -0.19
CA LEU A 41 -1.15 7.92 0.77
C LEU A 41 -0.23 7.52 1.91
N LYS A 42 -0.74 7.56 3.11
CA LYS A 42 0.01 7.18 4.32
C LYS A 42 -0.05 5.67 4.51
N LEU A 43 0.32 4.95 3.48
CA LEU A 43 0.18 3.51 3.39
C LEU A 43 1.52 2.92 3.00
N TRP A 44 2.08 2.08 3.89
CA TRP A 44 3.33 1.38 3.61
C TRP A 44 3.04 -0.09 3.35
N TRP A 45 4.01 -0.74 2.69
CA TRP A 45 3.89 -2.14 2.30
C TRP A 45 5.09 -2.92 2.80
N ARG A 46 4.86 -4.06 3.43
CA ARG A 46 5.94 -4.92 3.90
C ARG A 46 5.76 -6.32 3.33
N PRO A 47 6.67 -6.76 2.43
CA PRO A 47 6.67 -8.14 1.99
C PRO A 47 7.14 -9.03 3.13
N ILE A 48 6.53 -10.19 3.27
CA ILE A 48 6.89 -11.12 4.35
C ILE A 48 8.32 -11.61 4.16
N ASN A 49 8.70 -11.85 2.91
CA ASN A 49 10.04 -12.29 2.59
C ASN A 49 10.80 -11.14 1.92
N SER A 50 11.23 -10.17 2.71
CA SER A 50 11.93 -9.02 2.16
C SER A 50 13.43 -9.28 2.14
N THR A 51 14.07 -8.87 1.04
CA THR A 51 15.50 -8.94 0.88
C THR A 51 16.01 -7.66 0.22
N GLU A 52 17.30 -7.44 0.37
CA GLU A 52 17.95 -6.29 -0.23
C GLU A 52 17.75 -6.30 -1.75
N GLY A 53 17.56 -5.13 -2.32
CA GLY A 53 17.42 -5.00 -3.77
C GLY A 53 16.05 -5.29 -4.34
N MET A 54 15.08 -5.58 -3.49
CA MET A 54 13.71 -5.80 -3.96
C MET A 54 13.10 -4.52 -4.50
N THR A 55 12.22 -4.70 -5.48
CA THR A 55 11.41 -3.62 -6.02
C THR A 55 9.94 -3.91 -5.78
N LEU A 56 9.22 -2.93 -5.27
CA LEU A 56 7.78 -3.00 -5.10
C LEU A 56 7.11 -2.55 -6.39
N LEU A 57 6.12 -3.31 -6.81
CA LEU A 57 5.23 -2.90 -7.89
C LEU A 57 3.81 -2.95 -7.37
N VAL A 58 3.10 -1.82 -7.43
CA VAL A 58 1.68 -1.76 -7.11
C VAL A 58 0.93 -1.42 -8.38
N ARG A 59 -0.03 -2.26 -8.74
CA ARG A 59 -0.95 -1.99 -9.83
C ARG A 59 -2.32 -1.77 -9.23
N GLY A 60 -2.91 -0.62 -9.53
CA GLY A 60 -4.20 -0.27 -8.97
C GLY A 60 -5.25 -0.07 -10.03
N ARG A 61 -6.49 -0.37 -9.69
CA ARG A 61 -7.64 -0.10 -10.54
C ARG A 61 -8.78 0.39 -9.68
N LEU A 62 -9.32 1.55 -10.08
CA LEU A 62 -10.51 2.07 -9.42
C LEU A 62 -11.69 1.15 -9.72
N LEU A 63 -12.44 0.78 -8.69
CA LEU A 63 -13.49 -0.21 -8.80
C LEU A 63 -14.84 0.38 -9.20
N GLU A 64 -14.88 1.65 -9.53
CA GLU A 64 -16.08 2.34 -9.99
C GLU A 64 -15.72 3.29 -11.12
N PRO A 65 -16.68 3.78 -11.91
CA PRO A 65 -16.36 4.71 -12.98
C PRO A 65 -15.59 5.92 -12.45
N PRO A 66 -14.57 6.38 -13.16
CA PRO A 66 -14.15 6.01 -14.53
C PRO A 66 -13.17 4.85 -14.62
N TYR A 67 -13.01 4.04 -13.59
CA TYR A 67 -12.16 2.84 -13.59
C TYR A 67 -10.70 3.14 -13.94
N ASP A 68 -10.17 4.22 -13.41
CA ASP A 68 -8.79 4.62 -13.66
C ASP A 68 -7.82 3.53 -13.18
N SER A 69 -6.65 3.52 -13.78
CA SER A 69 -5.57 2.59 -13.40
C SER A 69 -4.35 3.37 -12.98
N ILE A 70 -3.58 2.79 -12.07
CA ILE A 70 -2.29 3.34 -11.66
C ILE A 70 -1.24 2.24 -11.66
N ARG A 71 0.00 2.69 -11.75
CA ARG A 71 1.17 1.83 -11.58
C ARG A 71 2.18 2.60 -10.75
N TYR A 72 2.64 1.99 -9.66
CA TYR A 72 3.59 2.61 -8.77
C TYR A 72 4.73 1.64 -8.50
N GLU A 73 5.97 2.13 -8.60
CA GLU A 73 7.15 1.32 -8.33
C GLU A 73 8.01 2.02 -7.30
N SER A 74 8.65 1.23 -6.45
CA SER A 74 9.58 1.76 -5.48
C SER A 74 10.67 0.74 -5.21
N SER A 75 11.91 1.21 -5.16
CA SER A 75 13.05 0.39 -4.75
C SER A 75 13.57 0.83 -3.39
N ASP A 76 12.85 1.70 -2.70
CA ASP A 76 13.29 2.30 -1.45
C ASP A 76 12.85 1.48 -0.26
N ILE A 77 13.29 0.25 -0.20
CA ILE A 77 12.97 -0.57 0.96
C ILE A 77 13.85 -0.13 2.14
N ILE A 78 13.21 0.08 3.28
CA ILE A 78 13.88 0.56 4.49
C ILE A 78 13.76 -0.51 5.55
N ALA A 79 14.90 -0.93 6.09
CA ALA A 79 14.94 -1.91 7.16
C ALA A 79 15.41 -1.25 8.45
N PRO A 80 14.80 -1.62 9.59
CA PRO A 80 15.29 -1.10 10.87
C PRO A 80 16.68 -1.64 11.17
N LEU A 81 17.43 -0.90 11.97
CA LEU A 81 18.76 -1.33 12.37
C LEU A 81 18.67 -2.19 13.63
N ASP A 82 19.45 -3.26 13.64
CA ASP A 82 19.62 -4.05 14.86
C ASP A 82 20.31 -3.18 15.90
N SER A 83 19.77 -3.13 17.12
CA SER A 83 20.27 -2.23 18.16
C SER A 83 21.68 -2.60 18.62
N ARG A 84 22.10 -3.84 18.43
CA ARG A 84 23.40 -4.31 18.86
C ARG A 84 24.46 -4.20 17.77
N THR A 85 24.15 -4.66 16.57
CA THR A 85 25.11 -4.71 15.47
C THR A 85 25.08 -3.47 14.60
N ARG A 86 23.99 -2.69 14.67
CA ARG A 86 23.76 -1.52 13.84
C ARG A 86 23.68 -1.87 12.36
N GLN A 87 23.32 -3.10 12.06
CA GLN A 87 23.13 -3.56 10.69
C GLN A 87 21.64 -3.62 10.36
N PRO A 88 21.28 -3.42 9.09
CA PRO A 88 19.88 -3.53 8.70
C PRO A 88 19.33 -4.93 8.92
N ILE A 89 18.13 -5.02 9.43
CA ILE A 89 17.42 -6.29 9.56
C ILE A 89 16.61 -6.47 8.28
N ALA A 90 17.21 -7.05 7.25
CA ALA A 90 16.62 -7.11 5.92
C ALA A 90 15.24 -7.78 5.93
N ALA A 91 15.06 -8.78 6.80
CA ALA A 91 13.77 -9.48 6.85
C ALA A 91 12.62 -8.59 7.33
N GLU A 92 12.92 -7.41 7.86
CA GLU A 92 11.91 -6.47 8.34
C GLU A 92 11.81 -5.25 7.43
N GLY A 93 12.29 -5.36 6.22
CA GLY A 93 12.26 -4.25 5.26
C GLY A 93 10.85 -3.86 4.87
N THR A 94 10.61 -2.56 4.75
CA THR A 94 9.31 -2.00 4.47
C THR A 94 9.45 -0.95 3.38
N PHE A 95 8.52 -0.96 2.41
CA PHE A 95 8.46 0.09 1.40
C PHE A 95 7.66 1.25 1.98
N PRO A 96 8.28 2.46 2.06
CA PRO A 96 7.64 3.59 2.72
C PRO A 96 6.47 4.16 1.92
N PRO A 97 5.61 4.96 2.57
CA PRO A 97 4.54 5.66 1.86
C PRO A 97 5.07 6.59 0.79
N GLY A 98 4.27 6.84 -0.23
CA GLY A 98 4.66 7.75 -1.32
C GLY A 98 3.75 7.67 -2.52
N MET A 99 2.91 6.66 -2.58
CA MET A 99 2.02 6.43 -3.71
C MET A 99 0.87 7.43 -3.70
N GLN A 100 0.49 7.89 -4.88
CA GLN A 100 -0.67 8.75 -5.06
C GLN A 100 -1.65 8.13 -6.02
N VAL A 101 -2.94 8.45 -5.85
CA VAL A 101 -3.98 8.03 -6.78
C VAL A 101 -4.63 9.26 -7.40
N PRO A 102 -5.12 9.17 -8.65
CA PRO A 102 -5.67 10.34 -9.34
C PRO A 102 -7.08 10.71 -8.93
N VAL A 103 -7.83 9.80 -8.32
CA VAL A 103 -9.19 10.06 -7.86
C VAL A 103 -9.46 9.32 -6.58
N ALA A 104 -10.40 9.83 -5.79
CA ALA A 104 -10.89 9.15 -4.61
C ALA A 104 -11.76 7.97 -4.99
N GLY A 105 -11.95 7.04 -4.06
CA GLY A 105 -12.83 5.90 -4.25
C GLY A 105 -12.18 4.59 -3.82
N PRO A 106 -12.85 3.49 -4.10
CA PRO A 106 -12.32 2.17 -3.76
C PRO A 106 -11.35 1.69 -4.85
N TRP A 107 -10.13 1.39 -4.43
CA TRP A 107 -9.07 0.96 -5.33
C TRP A 107 -8.70 -0.48 -5.05
N LEU A 108 -8.72 -1.31 -6.09
CA LEU A 108 -8.11 -2.63 -6.03
C LEU A 108 -6.62 -2.46 -6.26
N MET A 109 -5.80 -2.90 -5.30
CA MET A 109 -4.35 -2.76 -5.41
C MET A 109 -3.70 -4.13 -5.30
N VAL A 110 -3.00 -4.51 -6.36
CA VAL A 110 -2.23 -5.74 -6.40
C VAL A 110 -0.77 -5.37 -6.21
N THR A 111 -0.17 -5.91 -5.16
CA THR A 111 1.21 -5.60 -4.80
C THR A 111 2.08 -6.82 -5.04
N THR A 112 3.25 -6.59 -5.66
CA THR A 112 4.22 -7.65 -5.87
C THR A 112 5.62 -7.14 -5.56
N SER A 113 6.46 -8.04 -5.07
CA SER A 113 7.87 -7.77 -4.85
C SER A 113 8.58 -9.11 -4.80
N GLY A 114 9.41 -9.40 -5.81
CA GLY A 114 9.97 -10.73 -5.94
C GLY A 114 8.85 -11.74 -6.12
N ASN A 115 8.84 -12.76 -5.27
CA ASN A 115 7.79 -13.77 -5.28
C ASN A 115 6.63 -13.46 -4.34
N ASN A 116 6.69 -12.33 -3.66
CA ASN A 116 5.62 -11.93 -2.76
C ASN A 116 4.47 -11.32 -3.56
N TRP A 117 3.26 -11.65 -3.17
CA TRP A 117 2.05 -11.17 -3.84
C TRP A 117 0.97 -10.93 -2.80
N GLY A 118 0.22 -9.87 -2.99
CA GLY A 118 -0.94 -9.60 -2.17
C GLY A 118 -1.92 -8.72 -2.92
N CYS A 119 -3.19 -8.75 -2.50
CA CYS A 119 -4.17 -7.84 -3.09
C CYS A 119 -5.05 -7.26 -1.99
N PHE A 120 -5.33 -5.97 -2.14
CA PHE A 120 -6.03 -5.18 -1.14
C PHE A 120 -7.07 -4.31 -1.81
N VAL A 121 -8.15 -4.02 -1.10
CA VAL A 121 -9.09 -2.98 -1.48
C VAL A 121 -8.86 -1.81 -0.55
N VAL A 122 -8.44 -0.69 -1.13
CA VAL A 122 -8.06 0.51 -0.38
C VAL A 122 -9.05 1.62 -0.72
N ARG A 123 -9.72 2.15 0.30
CA ARG A 123 -10.69 3.23 0.10
C ARG A 123 -10.02 4.56 0.35
N VAL A 124 -9.90 5.35 -0.72
CA VAL A 124 -9.27 6.66 -0.66
C VAL A 124 -10.38 7.70 -0.60
N ARG A 125 -10.36 8.50 0.45
CA ARG A 125 -11.38 9.51 0.68
C ARG A 125 -11.15 10.72 -0.22
N PRO A 126 -12.21 11.48 -0.53
CA PRO A 126 -12.03 12.77 -1.18
C PRO A 126 -11.18 13.68 -0.30
N GLU A 127 -10.47 14.62 -0.94
CA GLU A 127 -9.69 15.59 -0.20
C GLU A 127 -10.62 16.40 0.70
N ASP A 128 -10.18 16.57 1.94
CA ASP A 128 -10.92 17.41 2.88
C ASP A 128 -10.85 18.84 2.39
N SER A 129 -11.95 19.38 1.95
CA SER A 129 -11.97 20.70 1.36
C SER A 129 -11.41 21.73 2.31
N GLY A 130 -10.12 21.93 2.21
CA GLY A 130 -9.45 22.91 3.01
C GLY A 130 -9.61 22.69 4.49
N GLY A 131 -9.79 21.45 4.89
CA GLY A 131 -9.93 21.20 6.29
C GLY A 131 -11.04 22.03 6.90
N VAL A 132 -12.04 22.33 6.12
CA VAL A 132 -13.17 23.07 6.65
C VAL A 132 -13.68 22.36 7.86
N PRO A 133 -13.74 23.05 8.98
CA PRO A 133 -14.26 22.43 10.19
C PRO A 133 -15.64 21.87 9.90
N ARG A 134 -15.81 20.72 10.31
CA ARG A 134 -17.06 20.05 10.07
C ARG A 134 -17.87 20.04 11.31
#